data_ba6d255da44de8e8a7340463c0be38b1
#
_entry.id   ba6d255da44de8e8a7340463c0be38b1
#
_cell.length_a   1.000
_cell.length_b   1.000
_cell.length_c   1.000
_cell.angle_alpha   90.00
_cell.angle_beta   90.00
_cell.angle_gamma   90.00
#
_symmetry.space_group_name_H-M   'P 1'
#
loop_
_entity.id
_entity.type
_entity.pdbx_description
1 polymer ?
#
loop_
_entity_poly.entity_id
_entity_poly.type
_entity_poly.pdbx_seq_one_letter_code
_entity_poly.pdbx_strand_id
1 'polypeptide(L)'
;IESVVSKLLAAADNDVERAEHGIIFIDEIDKIAKKKNTNQRDVSGEAVQQGMLKLLEGSDVEVPVGANSKNTSNILFICGGAFPDLEEIIKERLNKKAAIGFQADLKDKYDNDKNLLNKVTVEDLRMFGMVPEFLGRLPIIFTLQGLDEDMLVKILKEPRNAILKQYEKLLEMDEVK
;
A
#
# COMPACT_ATOMS: atom_id res chain seq x y z
N ILE A 1 -8.88 -13.86 -3.48
CA ILE A 1 -10.00 -12.91 -3.64
C ILE A 1 -11.09 -13.28 -2.64
N GLU A 2 -11.70 -14.45 -2.73
CA GLU A 2 -12.75 -14.95 -1.84
C GLU A 2 -12.37 -14.86 -0.36
N SER A 3 -11.12 -15.20 -0.03
CA SER A 3 -10.60 -15.11 1.34
C SER A 3 -10.61 -13.68 1.91
N VAL A 4 -10.38 -12.65 1.09
CA VAL A 4 -10.37 -11.24 1.53
C VAL A 4 -11.79 -10.80 1.86
N VAL A 5 -12.75 -11.11 0.99
CA VAL A 5 -14.16 -10.78 1.19
C VAL A 5 -14.75 -11.57 2.35
N SER A 6 -14.35 -12.84 2.54
CA SER A 6 -14.78 -13.66 3.68
C SER A 6 -14.31 -13.09 5.02
N LYS A 7 -13.08 -12.56 5.09
CA LYS A 7 -12.57 -11.88 6.29
C LYS A 7 -13.34 -10.60 6.60
N LEU A 8 -13.67 -9.82 5.57
CA LEU A 8 -14.46 -8.61 5.75
C LEU A 8 -15.86 -8.94 6.26
N LEU A 9 -16.47 -9.97 5.71
CA LEU A 9 -17.78 -10.44 6.17
C LEU A 9 -17.75 -10.90 7.62
N ALA A 10 -16.75 -11.69 8.00
CA ALA A 10 -16.58 -12.11 9.40
C ALA A 10 -16.41 -10.91 10.34
N ALA A 11 -15.66 -9.89 9.91
CA ALA A 11 -15.50 -8.65 10.68
C ALA A 11 -16.78 -7.80 10.77
N ALA A 12 -17.73 -8.01 9.86
CA ALA A 12 -19.05 -7.40 9.86
C ALA A 12 -20.12 -8.27 10.55
N ASP A 13 -19.74 -9.25 11.36
CA ASP A 13 -20.65 -10.19 12.03
C ASP A 13 -21.57 -10.97 11.07
N ASN A 14 -21.08 -11.24 9.86
CA ASN A 14 -21.81 -11.83 8.74
C ASN A 14 -22.96 -10.97 8.19
N ASP A 15 -23.00 -9.69 8.53
CA ASP A 15 -23.92 -8.73 7.95
C ASP A 15 -23.39 -8.26 6.58
N VAL A 16 -24.13 -8.60 5.54
CA VAL A 16 -23.77 -8.32 4.15
C VAL A 16 -23.75 -6.83 3.85
N GLU A 17 -24.79 -6.11 4.30
CA GLU A 17 -24.94 -4.67 4.03
C GLU A 17 -23.81 -3.87 4.71
N ARG A 18 -23.45 -4.22 5.93
CA ARG A 18 -22.29 -3.65 6.62
C ARG A 18 -20.98 -3.97 5.91
N ALA A 19 -20.81 -5.20 5.42
CA ALA A 19 -19.60 -5.63 4.73
C ALA A 19 -19.41 -4.88 3.39
N GLU A 20 -20.49 -4.62 2.66
CA GLU A 20 -20.44 -3.87 1.38
C GLU A 20 -20.00 -2.40 1.55
N HIS A 21 -20.12 -1.84 2.75
CA HIS A 21 -19.64 -0.51 3.10
C HIS A 21 -18.36 -0.55 3.98
N GLY A 22 -17.61 -1.63 3.89
CA GLY A 22 -16.41 -1.85 4.67
C GLY A 22 -15.16 -1.19 4.09
N ILE A 23 -14.06 -1.35 4.84
CA ILE A 23 -12.72 -0.89 4.44
C ILE A 23 -11.80 -2.10 4.39
N ILE A 24 -11.08 -2.27 3.29
CA ILE A 24 -10.05 -3.30 3.13
C ILE A 24 -8.70 -2.60 3.04
N PHE A 25 -7.81 -2.90 3.98
CA PHE A 25 -6.43 -2.47 3.94
C PHE A 25 -5.55 -3.62 3.41
N ILE A 26 -4.78 -3.34 2.36
CA ILE A 26 -3.84 -4.29 1.74
C ILE A 26 -2.44 -3.74 1.95
N ASP A 27 -1.66 -4.42 2.77
CA ASP A 27 -0.28 -4.05 3.02
C ASP A 27 0.69 -4.72 2.04
N GLU A 28 1.92 -4.19 1.96
CA GLU A 28 3.00 -4.71 1.12
C GLU A 28 2.65 -4.84 -0.37
N ILE A 29 1.85 -3.91 -0.89
CA ILE A 29 1.42 -3.94 -2.29
C ILE A 29 2.61 -3.85 -3.27
N ASP A 30 3.73 -3.28 -2.85
CA ASP A 30 4.98 -3.24 -3.60
C ASP A 30 5.57 -4.63 -3.92
N LYS A 31 5.21 -5.66 -3.13
CA LYS A 31 5.69 -7.04 -3.34
C LYS A 31 5.10 -7.71 -4.57
N ILE A 32 3.96 -7.24 -5.05
CA ILE A 32 3.34 -7.74 -6.29
C ILE A 32 3.78 -6.96 -7.53
N ALA A 33 4.68 -5.98 -7.39
CA ALA A 33 5.24 -5.28 -8.53
C ALA A 33 6.11 -6.20 -9.38
N LYS A 34 6.04 -6.02 -10.70
CA LYS A 34 6.84 -6.78 -11.67
C LYS A 34 8.32 -6.43 -11.53
N LYS A 35 9.15 -7.38 -11.19
CA LYS A 35 10.60 -7.20 -11.08
C LYS A 35 11.26 -7.06 -12.45
N LYS A 36 12.04 -6.00 -12.67
CA LYS A 36 12.71 -5.71 -13.95
C LYS A 36 13.87 -6.65 -14.30
N ASN A 37 14.46 -7.37 -13.33
CA ASN A 37 15.78 -8.01 -13.48
C ASN A 37 15.78 -9.54 -13.45
N THR A 38 14.68 -10.22 -13.68
CA THR A 38 14.68 -11.66 -13.86
C THR A 38 14.55 -11.99 -15.33
N ASN A 39 15.55 -12.74 -15.88
CA ASN A 39 15.49 -13.34 -17.22
C ASN A 39 14.30 -14.31 -17.40
N GLN A 40 13.55 -14.55 -16.35
CA GLN A 40 12.27 -15.23 -16.35
C GLN A 40 11.18 -14.16 -16.19
N ARG A 41 10.24 -14.17 -17.12
CA ARG A 41 9.02 -13.39 -17.04
C ARG A 41 8.37 -13.63 -15.67
N ASP A 42 8.44 -12.66 -14.77
CA ASP A 42 7.75 -12.74 -13.47
C ASP A 42 6.24 -12.59 -13.70
N VAL A 43 5.66 -13.71 -14.10
CA VAL A 43 4.22 -13.82 -14.40
C VAL A 43 3.41 -13.80 -13.11
N SER A 44 4.04 -14.10 -11.97
CA SER A 44 3.33 -14.26 -10.70
C SER A 44 2.81 -12.93 -10.15
N GLY A 45 3.63 -11.88 -10.11
CA GLY A 45 3.23 -10.57 -9.59
C GLY A 45 2.17 -9.90 -10.46
N GLU A 46 2.34 -9.95 -11.79
CA GLU A 46 1.35 -9.42 -12.73
C GLU A 46 0.02 -10.16 -12.64
N ALA A 47 0.04 -11.50 -12.51
CA ALA A 47 -1.17 -12.30 -12.35
C ALA A 47 -1.93 -11.95 -11.05
N VAL A 48 -1.21 -11.67 -9.95
CA VAL A 48 -1.83 -11.23 -8.70
C VAL A 48 -2.46 -9.83 -8.86
N GLN A 49 -1.78 -8.88 -9.49
CA GLN A 49 -2.33 -7.56 -9.79
C GLN A 49 -3.60 -7.67 -10.65
N GLN A 50 -3.57 -8.50 -11.71
CA GLN A 50 -4.74 -8.77 -12.55
C GLN A 50 -5.89 -9.44 -11.77
N GLY A 51 -5.57 -10.37 -10.90
CA GLY A 51 -6.55 -10.99 -10.00
C GLY A 51 -7.23 -9.96 -9.08
N MET A 52 -6.46 -9.03 -8.52
CA MET A 52 -6.98 -7.98 -7.64
C MET A 52 -7.84 -6.94 -8.36
N LEU A 53 -7.66 -6.73 -9.67
CA LEU A 53 -8.49 -5.83 -10.46
C LEU A 53 -9.98 -6.16 -10.34
N LYS A 54 -10.33 -7.45 -10.34
CA LYS A 54 -11.72 -7.89 -10.19
C LYS A 54 -12.36 -7.40 -8.89
N LEU A 55 -11.59 -7.34 -7.79
CA LEU A 55 -12.08 -6.78 -6.53
C LEU A 55 -12.28 -5.27 -6.61
N LEU A 56 -11.30 -4.57 -7.20
CA LEU A 56 -11.29 -3.10 -7.29
C LEU A 56 -12.34 -2.57 -8.28
N GLU A 57 -12.71 -3.39 -9.28
CA GLU A 57 -13.73 -3.04 -10.29
C GLU A 57 -15.16 -3.16 -9.80
N GLY A 58 -15.35 -3.77 -8.63
CA GLY A 58 -16.67 -4.04 -8.10
C GLY A 58 -17.32 -5.24 -8.79
N SER A 59 -16.92 -6.44 -8.38
CA SER A 59 -17.53 -7.69 -8.85
C SER A 59 -18.41 -8.30 -7.78
N ASP A 60 -19.41 -9.05 -8.22
CA ASP A 60 -20.16 -9.92 -7.34
C ASP A 60 -19.29 -11.13 -7.00
N VAL A 61 -18.92 -11.25 -5.72
CA VAL A 61 -18.13 -12.36 -5.21
C VAL A 61 -19.04 -13.34 -4.47
N GLU A 62 -19.09 -14.57 -4.94
CA GLU A 62 -19.76 -15.64 -4.24
C GLU A 62 -18.93 -16.04 -3.01
N VAL A 63 -19.55 -15.96 -1.84
CA VAL A 63 -18.93 -16.40 -0.59
C VAL A 63 -19.66 -17.62 -0.08
N PRO A 64 -18.97 -18.68 0.37
CA PRO A 64 -19.58 -19.99 0.74
C PRO A 64 -20.60 -19.93 1.86
N VAL A 65 -20.78 -18.78 2.53
CA VAL A 65 -21.70 -18.60 3.66
C VAL A 65 -22.97 -17.90 3.17
N GLY A 66 -23.94 -18.71 2.70
CA GLY A 66 -25.25 -18.23 2.27
C GLY A 66 -25.31 -17.83 0.78
N ALA A 67 -26.47 -18.05 0.16
CA ALA A 67 -26.70 -17.93 -1.29
C ALA A 67 -26.69 -16.50 -1.86
N ASN A 68 -26.04 -15.54 -1.24
CA ASN A 68 -26.03 -14.15 -1.69
C ASN A 68 -24.65 -13.77 -2.25
N SER A 69 -24.60 -13.41 -3.53
CA SER A 69 -23.47 -12.72 -4.12
C SER A 69 -23.27 -11.35 -3.45
N LYS A 70 -22.03 -10.92 -3.30
CA LYS A 70 -21.66 -9.66 -2.65
C LYS A 70 -21.01 -8.72 -3.62
N ASN A 71 -21.51 -7.49 -3.65
CA ASN A 71 -20.99 -6.45 -4.50
C ASN A 71 -19.86 -5.69 -3.79
N THR A 72 -18.69 -5.62 -4.41
CA THR A 72 -17.51 -4.95 -3.84
C THR A 72 -17.39 -3.47 -4.23
N SER A 73 -18.36 -2.93 -4.99
CA SER A 73 -18.29 -1.58 -5.57
C SER A 73 -18.23 -0.45 -4.53
N ASN A 74 -18.80 -0.65 -3.34
CA ASN A 74 -18.84 0.35 -2.27
C ASN A 74 -17.77 0.13 -1.20
N ILE A 75 -16.90 -0.86 -1.35
CA ILE A 75 -15.81 -1.14 -0.42
C ILE A 75 -14.66 -0.16 -0.69
N LEU A 76 -14.16 0.50 0.36
CA LEU A 76 -12.96 1.32 0.28
C LEU A 76 -11.71 0.44 0.35
N PHE A 77 -10.87 0.50 -0.68
CA PHE A 77 -9.58 -0.16 -0.70
C PHE A 77 -8.47 0.84 -0.39
N ILE A 78 -7.63 0.50 0.58
CA ILE A 78 -6.43 1.25 0.93
C ILE A 78 -5.25 0.31 0.73
N CYS A 79 -4.31 0.67 -0.14
CA CYS A 79 -3.12 -0.12 -0.44
C CYS A 79 -1.89 0.58 0.10
N GLY A 80 -1.11 -0.08 0.94
CA GLY A 80 0.13 0.42 1.49
C GLY A 80 1.34 -0.40 1.05
N GLY A 81 2.52 0.21 1.03
CA GLY A 81 3.78 -0.45 0.73
C GLY A 81 4.98 0.45 0.96
N ALA A 82 6.15 -0.15 1.14
CA ALA A 82 7.40 0.58 1.37
C ALA A 82 8.05 1.10 0.09
N PHE A 83 7.80 0.45 -1.05
CA PHE A 83 8.34 0.80 -2.37
C PHE A 83 9.85 1.07 -2.35
N PRO A 84 10.71 0.11 -1.95
CA PRO A 84 12.15 0.30 -1.95
C PRO A 84 12.63 0.72 -3.36
N ASP A 85 13.62 1.60 -3.42
CA ASP A 85 14.19 2.13 -4.66
C ASP A 85 13.25 3.07 -5.48
N LEU A 86 12.05 3.38 -4.99
CA LEU A 86 11.15 4.33 -5.67
C LEU A 86 11.76 5.74 -5.73
N GLU A 87 12.51 6.14 -4.70
CA GLU A 87 13.23 7.41 -4.66
C GLU A 87 14.23 7.54 -5.81
N GLU A 88 14.94 6.47 -6.17
CA GLU A 88 15.88 6.48 -7.29
C GLU A 88 15.15 6.67 -8.64
N ILE A 89 13.99 6.05 -8.80
CA ILE A 89 13.14 6.23 -9.99
C ILE A 89 12.70 7.70 -10.11
N ILE A 90 12.29 8.31 -9.01
CA ILE A 90 11.88 9.72 -8.98
C ILE A 90 13.07 10.64 -9.31
N LYS A 91 14.24 10.38 -8.72
CA LYS A 91 15.49 11.12 -9.02
C LYS A 91 15.83 11.05 -10.49
N GLU A 92 15.83 9.85 -11.08
CA GLU A 92 16.10 9.68 -12.52
C GLU A 92 15.14 10.47 -13.39
N ARG A 93 13.84 10.45 -13.08
CA ARG A 93 12.84 11.21 -13.82
C ARG A 93 13.06 12.72 -13.72
N LEU A 94 13.36 13.23 -12.53
CA LEU A 94 13.61 14.65 -12.29
C LEU A 94 14.90 15.11 -12.96
N ASN A 95 15.95 14.31 -12.91
CA ASN A 95 17.23 14.60 -13.55
C ASN A 95 17.12 14.58 -15.08
N LYS A 96 16.36 13.65 -15.67
CA LYS A 96 16.11 13.64 -17.14
C LYS A 96 15.38 14.89 -17.59
N LYS A 97 14.40 15.40 -16.83
CA LYS A 97 13.72 16.66 -17.16
C LYS A 97 14.64 17.86 -17.04
N ALA A 98 15.57 17.85 -16.08
CA ALA A 98 16.53 18.94 -15.90
C ALA A 98 17.64 18.96 -16.95
N ALA A 99 18.06 17.81 -17.47
CA ALA A 99 19.09 17.69 -18.51
C ALA A 99 18.67 18.29 -19.88
N ILE A 100 17.37 18.46 -20.11
CA ILE A 100 16.85 19.16 -21.31
C ILE A 100 16.97 20.68 -21.19
N GLY A 101 17.20 21.21 -19.98
CA GLY A 101 17.42 22.63 -19.69
C GLY A 101 18.81 22.87 -19.13
N PHE A 102 19.77 23.17 -19.92
CA PHE A 102 21.12 23.74 -19.70
C PHE A 102 21.67 23.96 -18.28
N GLN A 103 21.49 23.03 -17.33
CA GLN A 103 22.12 23.12 -15.98
C GLN A 103 22.68 21.77 -15.55
N ALA A 104 23.99 21.62 -15.73
CA ALA A 104 24.77 20.42 -15.36
C ALA A 104 24.92 20.19 -13.83
N ASP A 105 24.49 21.14 -13.00
CA ASP A 105 24.71 21.11 -11.53
C ASP A 105 23.56 20.51 -10.70
N LEU A 106 22.64 19.79 -11.37
CA LEU A 106 21.42 19.32 -10.70
C LEU A 106 21.50 17.88 -10.15
N LYS A 107 22.60 17.15 -10.37
CA LYS A 107 22.73 15.76 -9.89
C LYS A 107 22.64 15.66 -8.37
N ASP A 108 23.17 16.65 -7.64
CA ASP A 108 23.22 16.64 -6.17
C ASP A 108 22.00 17.28 -5.49
N LYS A 109 21.14 17.96 -6.27
CA LYS A 109 20.02 18.73 -5.70
C LYS A 109 18.96 17.88 -5.00
N TYR A 110 18.77 16.66 -5.44
CA TYR A 110 17.73 15.77 -4.94
C TYR A 110 18.25 14.69 -3.97
N ASP A 111 19.57 14.57 -3.78
CA ASP A 111 20.17 13.56 -2.93
C ASP A 111 19.85 13.75 -1.44
N ASN A 112 19.58 14.99 -1.02
CA ASN A 112 19.21 15.34 0.35
C ASN A 112 17.78 15.85 0.50
N ASP A 113 16.91 15.65 -0.50
CA ASP A 113 15.54 16.10 -0.44
C ASP A 113 14.67 15.14 0.39
N LYS A 114 14.46 15.46 1.66
CA LYS A 114 13.60 14.68 2.58
C LYS A 114 12.16 14.55 2.11
N ASN A 115 11.73 15.35 1.14
CA ASN A 115 10.37 15.37 0.59
C ASN A 115 10.32 14.77 -0.81
N LEU A 116 11.32 14.00 -1.23
CA LEU A 116 11.41 13.47 -2.58
C LEU A 116 10.20 12.57 -2.92
N LEU A 117 9.78 11.72 -1.98
CA LEU A 117 8.60 10.85 -2.16
C LEU A 117 7.32 11.65 -2.43
N ASN A 118 7.18 12.87 -1.94
CA ASN A 118 6.00 13.71 -2.21
C ASN A 118 5.89 14.12 -3.70
N LYS A 119 6.96 13.89 -4.49
CA LYS A 119 6.99 14.15 -5.93
C LYS A 119 6.66 12.90 -6.75
N VAL A 120 6.19 11.83 -6.11
CA VAL A 120 5.80 10.59 -6.78
C VAL A 120 4.68 10.84 -7.78
N THR A 121 4.76 10.16 -8.90
CA THR A 121 3.75 10.19 -9.96
C THR A 121 3.32 8.76 -10.31
N VAL A 122 2.19 8.63 -10.99
CA VAL A 122 1.73 7.34 -11.53
C VAL A 122 2.79 6.70 -12.43
N GLU A 123 3.53 7.53 -13.17
CA GLU A 123 4.61 7.06 -14.05
C GLU A 123 5.75 6.40 -13.26
N ASP A 124 6.11 6.96 -12.10
CA ASP A 124 7.15 6.36 -11.23
C ASP A 124 6.71 4.98 -10.72
N LEU A 125 5.44 4.84 -10.31
CA LEU A 125 4.89 3.55 -9.88
C LEU A 125 4.82 2.55 -11.04
N ARG A 126 4.51 2.99 -12.24
CA ARG A 126 4.58 2.17 -13.45
C ARG A 126 6.01 1.71 -13.73
N MET A 127 6.98 2.62 -13.59
CA MET A 127 8.40 2.29 -13.72
C MET A 127 8.89 1.34 -12.64
N PHE A 128 8.31 1.40 -11.44
CA PHE A 128 8.58 0.46 -10.35
C PHE A 128 8.08 -0.95 -10.67
N GLY A 129 7.04 -1.11 -11.46
CA GLY A 129 6.50 -2.42 -11.88
C GLY A 129 5.03 -2.64 -11.60
N MET A 130 4.30 -1.59 -11.21
CA MET A 130 2.85 -1.65 -11.09
C MET A 130 2.18 -1.57 -12.46
N VAL A 131 1.15 -2.38 -12.71
CA VAL A 131 0.44 -2.35 -13.98
C VAL A 131 -0.48 -1.15 -14.09
N PRO A 132 -0.58 -0.52 -15.28
CA PRO A 132 -1.36 0.71 -15.47
C PRO A 132 -2.84 0.56 -15.07
N GLU A 133 -3.45 -0.58 -15.36
CA GLU A 133 -4.85 -0.87 -15.07
C GLU A 133 -5.10 -0.86 -13.56
N PHE A 134 -4.16 -1.45 -12.79
CA PHE A 134 -4.22 -1.47 -11.33
C PHE A 134 -4.09 -0.06 -10.75
N LEU A 135 -3.14 0.73 -11.23
CA LEU A 135 -2.97 2.13 -10.83
C LEU A 135 -4.17 2.99 -11.18
N GLY A 136 -4.82 2.72 -12.32
CA GLY A 136 -6.04 3.41 -12.73
C GLY A 136 -7.23 3.22 -11.79
N ARG A 137 -7.24 2.13 -11.01
CA ARG A 137 -8.27 1.86 -9.99
C ARG A 137 -7.92 2.42 -8.61
N LEU A 138 -6.69 2.88 -8.42
CA LEU A 138 -6.18 3.51 -7.19
C LEU A 138 -5.74 4.94 -7.51
N PRO A 139 -6.65 5.85 -7.84
CA PRO A 139 -6.31 7.17 -8.37
C PRO A 139 -5.74 8.12 -7.33
N ILE A 140 -5.94 7.83 -6.04
CA ILE A 140 -5.45 8.68 -4.95
C ILE A 140 -4.13 8.12 -4.46
N ILE A 141 -3.06 8.88 -4.68
CA ILE A 141 -1.71 8.55 -4.21
C ILE A 141 -1.30 9.56 -3.15
N PHE A 142 -0.86 9.08 -2.01
CA PHE A 142 -0.27 9.91 -0.96
C PHE A 142 0.95 9.23 -0.38
N THR A 143 1.85 10.01 0.17
CA THR A 143 3.08 9.54 0.80
C THR A 143 3.07 9.90 2.27
N LEU A 144 3.66 9.02 3.08
CA LEU A 144 3.89 9.30 4.49
C LEU A 144 5.23 10.02 4.64
N GLN A 145 5.27 10.96 5.58
CA GLN A 145 6.52 11.66 5.90
C GLN A 145 7.48 10.73 6.65
N GLY A 146 8.78 11.00 6.51
CA GLY A 146 9.80 10.32 7.29
C GLY A 146 9.57 10.53 8.79
N LEU A 147 9.81 9.49 9.57
CA LEU A 147 9.64 9.53 11.02
C LEU A 147 10.82 10.27 11.66
N ASP A 148 10.52 11.28 12.48
CA ASP A 148 11.46 11.89 13.40
C ASP A 148 11.47 11.15 14.75
N GLU A 149 12.37 11.53 15.63
CA GLU A 149 12.51 10.90 16.95
C GLU A 149 11.24 11.03 17.79
N ASP A 150 10.59 12.19 17.77
CA ASP A 150 9.35 12.44 18.52
C ASP A 150 8.20 11.57 17.98
N MET A 151 8.10 11.39 16.66
CA MET A 151 7.12 10.51 16.05
C MET A 151 7.36 9.05 16.40
N LEU A 152 8.62 8.60 16.44
CA LEU A 152 8.97 7.24 16.87
C LEU A 152 8.54 6.99 18.32
N VAL A 153 8.77 7.94 19.23
CA VAL A 153 8.30 7.86 20.61
C VAL A 153 6.78 7.79 20.71
N LYS A 154 6.06 8.58 19.89
CA LYS A 154 4.59 8.52 19.81
C LYS A 154 4.09 7.16 19.33
N ILE A 155 4.70 6.59 18.30
CA ILE A 155 4.35 5.26 17.80
C ILE A 155 4.49 4.17 18.87
N LEU A 156 5.50 4.29 19.75
CA LEU A 156 5.69 3.34 20.84
C LEU A 156 4.67 3.47 21.98
N LYS A 157 4.10 4.68 22.18
CA LYS A 157 3.26 5.00 23.35
C LYS A 157 1.77 5.21 23.04
N GLU A 158 1.45 5.89 21.95
CA GLU A 158 0.08 6.41 21.72
C GLU A 158 -0.91 5.39 21.15
N PRO A 159 -0.55 4.50 20.18
CA PRO A 159 -1.52 3.59 19.58
C PRO A 159 -2.25 2.77 20.63
N ARG A 160 -3.50 2.36 20.31
CA ARG A 160 -4.32 1.53 21.20
C ARG A 160 -3.60 0.26 21.64
N ASN A 161 -2.88 -0.36 20.70
CA ASN A 161 -2.10 -1.60 20.92
C ASN A 161 -0.59 -1.30 20.86
N ALA A 162 -0.14 -0.16 21.41
CA ALA A 162 1.27 0.19 21.46
C ALA A 162 2.09 -0.87 22.19
N ILE A 163 3.30 -1.14 21.70
CA ILE A 163 4.19 -2.16 22.26
C ILE A 163 4.40 -1.95 23.77
N LEU A 164 4.65 -0.71 24.19
CA LEU A 164 4.86 -0.41 25.62
C LEU A 164 3.65 -0.74 26.46
N LYS A 165 2.43 -0.45 26.00
CA LYS A 165 1.18 -0.81 26.69
C LYS A 165 0.99 -2.31 26.80
N GLN A 166 1.44 -3.08 25.79
CA GLN A 166 1.40 -4.53 25.85
C GLN A 166 2.35 -5.08 26.91
N TYR A 167 3.58 -4.54 26.99
CA TYR A 167 4.55 -4.92 28.02
C TYR A 167 4.10 -4.50 29.41
N GLU A 168 3.56 -3.29 29.59
CA GLU A 168 2.94 -2.87 30.87
C GLU A 168 1.91 -3.89 31.36
N LYS A 169 1.02 -4.28 30.48
CA LYS A 169 -0.03 -5.25 30.83
C LYS A 169 0.51 -6.63 31.17
N LEU A 170 1.57 -7.08 30.50
CA LEU A 170 2.23 -8.35 30.82
C LEU A 170 2.93 -8.28 32.19
N LEU A 171 3.63 -7.18 32.47
CA LEU A 171 4.31 -6.98 33.75
C LEU A 171 3.33 -6.83 34.91
N GLU A 172 2.17 -6.18 34.70
CA GLU A 172 1.09 -6.13 35.69
C GLU A 172 0.56 -7.52 36.05
N MET A 173 0.48 -8.44 35.07
CA MET A 173 0.06 -9.83 35.34
C MET A 173 1.05 -10.60 36.20
N ASP A 174 2.32 -10.24 36.15
CA ASP A 174 3.41 -10.81 36.94
C ASP A 174 3.68 -10.02 38.25
N GLU A 175 2.79 -9.08 38.61
CA GLU A 175 2.89 -8.22 39.81
C GLU A 175 4.17 -7.38 39.85
N VAL A 176 4.81 -7.15 38.71
CA VAL A 176 6.00 -6.28 38.57
C VAL A 176 5.55 -4.84 38.39
N LYS A 177 6.08 -3.94 39.23
CA LYS A 177 5.81 -2.49 39.12
C LYS A 177 6.92 -1.77 38.41
#